data_effed5989d7a529d7e775c7fd45ed00d
#
_entry.id   effed5989d7a529d7e775c7fd45ed00d
#
_cell.length_a   1.000
_cell.length_b   1.000
_cell.length_c   1.000
_cell.angle_alpha   90.00
_cell.angle_beta   90.00
_cell.angle_gamma   90.00
#
_symmetry.space_group_name_H-M   'P 1'
#
loop_
_entity.id
_entity.type
_entity.pdbx_description
1 polymer ?
#
loop_
_entity_poly.entity_id
_entity_poly.type
_entity_poly.pdbx_seq_one_letter_code
_entity_poly.pdbx_strand_id
1 'polypeptide(L)'
;MLVGKGTLPGLVLLIAVSSAVAAWSVHAIGQDENLRYELGKRVQRYETLWESSNKETRAASTDSVERAVQEFFRLDLAGAAKSLDNAWLAMLPSPTASQRNAAAVSLAIASPLVDATQPKIAMTLQAIYPQPDPSWPGSAMVEIELTPAHRIDTAKRQSKTWPVESLPIQIEWELEGMEPGDYQLSGTIQQDGTRNSIIGTQVSVIKDKQARLQAISNWVEENKRAAKTSSLCTARLFGKQLLLADRGKNFECDLPMSSWFSEFESMVSSTPAVRPTGPNGRWQVLTEGKVEQVVRIQMPIKHTEKNTVVFAFHGAGGSENMFFETYGAGRLIELAKSRNWVVVCPRQGLTGLSIQVASMIPMLESELGLSFDRVFFVGHSMGAAQAIEQVSKSQERISAVAAIGGGGSPKKADALVKIPFFVSAGERDFGRGSAKRLSDTLKSFGCKVDYSEYKDVEHLTIVQACLDELFQFLDRQ
;
A
#
# COMPACT_ATOMS: atom_id res chain seq x y z
N MET A 1 -15.86 52.34 -9.98
CA MET A 1 -16.71 51.14 -10.07
C MET A 1 -16.03 50.13 -10.94
N LEU A 2 -15.24 49.27 -10.37
CA LEU A 2 -14.59 48.14 -11.07
C LEU A 2 -14.52 46.98 -10.07
N VAL A 3 -15.38 45.98 -10.30
CA VAL A 3 -15.49 44.75 -9.49
C VAL A 3 -14.41 43.78 -9.97
N GLY A 4 -13.40 43.54 -9.17
CA GLY A 4 -12.38 42.54 -9.41
C GLY A 4 -12.92 41.14 -9.14
N LYS A 5 -12.98 40.31 -10.18
CA LYS A 5 -13.23 38.86 -10.08
C LYS A 5 -11.95 38.15 -9.65
N GLY A 6 -11.84 37.84 -8.37
CA GLY A 6 -10.82 36.93 -7.84
C GLY A 6 -11.35 35.50 -7.92
N THR A 7 -10.89 34.73 -8.92
CA THR A 7 -11.13 33.29 -8.99
C THR A 7 -10.14 32.58 -8.07
N LEU A 8 -10.65 31.80 -7.11
CA LEU A 8 -9.89 30.99 -6.16
C LEU A 8 -9.22 29.79 -6.87
N PRO A 9 -7.87 29.68 -6.90
CA PRO A 9 -7.19 28.56 -7.56
C PRO A 9 -7.40 27.21 -6.88
N GLY A 10 -7.80 27.21 -5.58
CA GLY A 10 -7.96 25.97 -4.82
C GLY A 10 -9.22 25.16 -5.15
N LEU A 11 -10.26 25.80 -5.71
CA LEU A 11 -11.51 25.09 -6.08
C LEU A 11 -11.37 24.34 -7.39
N VAL A 12 -10.52 24.83 -8.31
CA VAL A 12 -10.26 24.21 -9.62
C VAL A 12 -9.45 22.91 -9.45
N LEU A 13 -8.54 22.85 -8.48
CA LEU A 13 -7.75 21.63 -8.25
C LEU A 13 -8.58 20.51 -7.61
N LEU A 14 -9.53 20.83 -6.72
CA LEU A 14 -10.46 19.86 -6.13
C LEU A 14 -11.46 19.32 -7.17
N ILE A 15 -11.90 20.12 -8.11
CA ILE A 15 -12.81 19.70 -9.19
C ILE A 15 -12.03 18.88 -10.25
N ALA A 16 -10.76 19.21 -10.52
CA ALA A 16 -9.92 18.43 -11.43
C ALA A 16 -9.58 17.04 -10.86
N VAL A 17 -9.33 16.94 -9.56
CA VAL A 17 -9.12 15.65 -8.87
C VAL A 17 -10.40 14.83 -8.86
N SER A 18 -11.57 15.42 -8.58
CA SER A 18 -12.85 14.69 -8.61
C SER A 18 -13.28 14.24 -10.01
N SER A 19 -13.01 15.03 -11.06
CA SER A 19 -13.33 14.64 -12.44
C SER A 19 -12.33 13.64 -13.04
N ALA A 20 -11.04 13.73 -12.69
CA ALA A 20 -10.05 12.72 -13.06
C ALA A 20 -10.34 11.37 -12.41
N VAL A 21 -10.74 11.36 -11.14
CA VAL A 21 -11.05 10.13 -10.40
C VAL A 21 -12.40 9.52 -10.84
N ALA A 22 -13.36 10.31 -11.32
CA ALA A 22 -14.60 9.79 -11.92
C ALA A 22 -14.37 9.14 -13.30
N ALA A 23 -13.39 9.61 -14.09
CA ALA A 23 -12.95 8.95 -15.32
C ALA A 23 -12.21 7.61 -15.08
N TRP A 24 -11.72 7.37 -13.88
CA TRP A 24 -11.07 6.12 -13.45
C TRP A 24 -11.99 4.90 -13.44
N SER A 25 -13.28 5.09 -13.40
CA SER A 25 -14.22 3.98 -13.21
C SER A 25 -14.58 3.20 -14.48
N VAL A 26 -14.16 3.59 -15.69
CA VAL A 26 -14.74 2.98 -16.88
C VAL A 26 -13.76 2.52 -17.99
N HIS A 27 -12.55 3.05 -18.20
CA HIS A 27 -11.78 2.73 -19.42
C HIS A 27 -10.27 2.42 -19.33
N ALA A 28 -9.64 2.39 -18.16
CA ALA A 28 -8.18 2.21 -18.01
C ALA A 28 -7.74 0.91 -17.31
N ILE A 29 -8.60 -0.11 -17.22
CA ILE A 29 -8.47 -1.22 -16.24
C ILE A 29 -7.41 -2.28 -16.62
N GLY A 30 -6.87 -2.31 -17.82
CA GLY A 30 -6.06 -3.46 -18.28
C GLY A 30 -4.53 -3.26 -18.26
N GLN A 31 -4.03 -2.05 -18.53
CA GLN A 31 -2.58 -1.75 -18.52
C GLN A 31 -2.12 -1.05 -17.23
N ASP A 32 -2.99 -0.34 -16.55
CA ASP A 32 -2.67 0.45 -15.37
C ASP A 32 -2.43 -0.37 -14.09
N GLU A 33 -3.03 -1.56 -13.96
CA GLU A 33 -2.91 -2.38 -12.75
C GLU A 33 -1.46 -2.85 -12.53
N ASN A 34 -0.77 -3.31 -13.58
CA ASN A 34 0.63 -3.71 -13.48
C ASN A 34 1.56 -2.51 -13.16
N LEU A 35 1.28 -1.33 -13.72
CA LEU A 35 2.04 -0.12 -13.41
C LEU A 35 1.82 0.33 -11.97
N ARG A 36 0.63 0.14 -11.38
CA ARG A 36 0.40 0.43 -9.95
C ARG A 36 1.23 -0.47 -9.04
N TYR A 37 1.34 -1.75 -9.37
CA TYR A 37 2.24 -2.68 -8.66
C TYR A 37 3.69 -2.19 -8.74
N GLU A 38 4.14 -1.83 -9.94
CA GLU A 38 5.49 -1.30 -10.17
C GLU A 38 5.76 -0.02 -9.37
N LEU A 39 4.77 0.88 -9.27
CA LEU A 39 4.87 2.07 -8.43
C LEU A 39 4.98 1.71 -6.95
N GLY A 40 4.13 0.81 -6.46
CA GLY A 40 4.16 0.35 -5.07
C GLY A 40 5.53 -0.20 -4.67
N LYS A 41 6.13 -1.06 -5.51
CA LYS A 41 7.48 -1.62 -5.30
C LYS A 41 8.57 -0.54 -5.34
N ARG A 42 8.44 0.47 -6.19
CA ARG A 42 9.40 1.59 -6.27
C ARG A 42 9.31 2.51 -5.07
N VAL A 43 8.11 2.82 -4.61
CA VAL A 43 7.94 3.59 -3.37
C VAL A 43 8.55 2.83 -2.20
N GLN A 44 8.26 1.53 -2.06
CA GLN A 44 8.84 0.71 -1.00
C GLN A 44 10.38 0.71 -1.05
N ARG A 45 10.98 0.53 -2.25
CA ARG A 45 12.44 0.61 -2.43
C ARG A 45 13.01 1.99 -2.04
N TYR A 46 12.35 3.04 -2.50
CA TYR A 46 12.75 4.41 -2.20
C TYR A 46 12.67 4.70 -0.70
N GLU A 47 11.53 4.42 -0.06
CA GLU A 47 11.31 4.73 1.34
C GLU A 47 12.18 3.88 2.29
N THR A 48 12.52 2.65 1.90
CA THR A 48 13.50 1.82 2.65
C THR A 48 14.88 2.47 2.67
N LEU A 49 15.34 3.02 1.54
CA LEU A 49 16.63 3.73 1.48
C LEU A 49 16.54 5.08 2.20
N TRP A 50 15.42 5.79 2.06
CA TRP A 50 15.18 7.07 2.72
C TRP A 50 15.28 6.95 4.24
N GLU A 51 14.75 5.87 4.82
CA GLU A 51 14.80 5.62 6.27
C GLU A 51 16.23 5.53 6.81
N SER A 52 17.12 4.87 6.08
CA SER A 52 18.53 4.69 6.45
C SER A 52 19.44 5.87 6.07
N SER A 53 18.92 6.85 5.32
CA SER A 53 19.69 7.98 4.79
C SER A 53 19.75 9.15 5.76
N ASN A 54 20.84 9.94 5.68
CA ASN A 54 20.96 11.19 6.43
C ASN A 54 20.11 12.32 5.79
N LYS A 55 20.00 13.45 6.47
CA LYS A 55 19.14 14.56 6.06
C LYS A 55 19.53 15.18 4.70
N GLU A 56 20.81 15.33 4.43
CA GLU A 56 21.34 15.89 3.19
C GLU A 56 21.01 14.98 2.00
N THR A 57 21.17 13.66 2.18
CA THR A 57 20.85 12.65 1.17
C THR A 57 19.33 12.60 0.90
N ARG A 58 18.50 12.69 1.94
CA ARG A 58 17.04 12.78 1.80
C ARG A 58 16.63 14.01 1.01
N ALA A 59 17.21 15.18 1.33
CA ALA A 59 16.91 16.43 0.65
C ALA A 59 17.24 16.39 -0.85
N ALA A 60 18.30 15.68 -1.25
CA ALA A 60 18.68 15.53 -2.66
C ALA A 60 17.62 14.79 -3.51
N SER A 61 16.77 13.99 -2.90
CA SER A 61 15.72 13.23 -3.61
C SER A 61 14.38 13.98 -3.71
N THR A 62 14.17 15.03 -2.91
CA THR A 62 12.85 15.68 -2.70
C THR A 62 12.21 16.17 -4.01
N ASP A 63 12.96 16.84 -4.91
CA ASP A 63 12.43 17.33 -6.20
C ASP A 63 11.89 16.20 -7.08
N SER A 64 12.56 15.06 -7.05
CA SER A 64 12.14 13.90 -7.87
C SER A 64 10.89 13.22 -7.30
N VAL A 65 10.76 13.13 -5.99
CA VAL A 65 9.55 12.56 -5.37
C VAL A 65 8.35 13.49 -5.56
N GLU A 66 8.54 14.81 -5.39
CA GLU A 66 7.49 15.78 -5.66
C GLU A 66 6.98 15.67 -7.10
N ARG A 67 7.89 15.49 -8.07
CA ARG A 67 7.54 15.23 -9.45
C ARG A 67 6.78 13.91 -9.61
N ALA A 68 7.21 12.83 -8.97
CA ALA A 68 6.53 11.53 -9.01
C ALA A 68 5.08 11.65 -8.53
N VAL A 69 4.84 12.39 -7.44
CA VAL A 69 3.49 12.65 -6.92
C VAL A 69 2.66 13.44 -7.92
N GLN A 70 3.23 14.47 -8.57
CA GLN A 70 2.53 15.25 -9.60
C GLN A 70 2.16 14.40 -10.83
N GLU A 71 3.09 13.56 -11.30
CA GLU A 71 2.89 12.65 -12.44
C GLU A 71 1.83 11.60 -12.12
N PHE A 72 1.85 11.04 -10.91
CA PHE A 72 0.81 10.13 -10.44
C PHE A 72 -0.59 10.74 -10.52
N PHE A 73 -0.77 11.97 -10.04
CA PHE A 73 -2.07 12.65 -10.11
C PHE A 73 -2.47 13.08 -11.54
N ARG A 74 -1.51 13.16 -12.46
CA ARG A 74 -1.77 13.37 -13.89
C ARG A 74 -2.03 12.08 -14.66
N LEU A 75 -1.97 10.91 -13.99
CA LEU A 75 -2.12 9.57 -14.56
C LEU A 75 -0.95 9.17 -15.48
N ASP A 76 0.18 9.85 -15.39
CA ASP A 76 1.43 9.45 -16.03
C ASP A 76 2.18 8.49 -15.08
N LEU A 77 1.72 7.23 -15.02
CA LEU A 77 2.28 6.24 -14.11
C LEU A 77 3.72 5.83 -14.49
N ALA A 78 4.04 5.82 -15.78
CA ALA A 78 5.40 5.55 -16.24
C ALA A 78 6.35 6.70 -15.91
N GLY A 79 5.91 7.95 -16.06
CA GLY A 79 6.62 9.14 -15.59
C GLY A 79 6.84 9.11 -14.09
N ALA A 80 5.80 8.80 -13.29
CA ALA A 80 5.88 8.66 -11.84
C ALA A 80 6.92 7.60 -11.42
N ALA A 81 6.94 6.44 -12.11
CA ALA A 81 7.94 5.41 -11.86
C ALA A 81 9.37 5.90 -12.15
N LYS A 82 9.58 6.60 -13.27
CA LYS A 82 10.87 7.21 -13.61
C LYS A 82 11.31 8.23 -12.56
N SER A 83 10.40 9.05 -12.07
CA SER A 83 10.70 10.06 -11.06
C SER A 83 11.01 9.44 -9.70
N LEU A 84 10.36 8.33 -9.31
CA LEU A 84 10.69 7.55 -8.12
C LEU A 84 12.08 6.91 -8.24
N ASP A 85 12.42 6.35 -9.41
CA ASP A 85 13.74 5.78 -9.66
C ASP A 85 14.83 6.86 -9.61
N ASN A 86 14.57 8.05 -10.16
CA ASN A 86 15.47 9.19 -10.05
C ASN A 86 15.65 9.65 -8.59
N ALA A 87 14.58 9.62 -7.79
CA ALA A 87 14.66 9.94 -6.36
C ALA A 87 15.53 8.93 -5.61
N TRP A 88 15.35 7.64 -5.87
CA TRP A 88 16.17 6.58 -5.30
C TRP A 88 17.64 6.71 -5.73
N LEU A 89 17.92 6.96 -7.01
CA LEU A 89 19.26 7.17 -7.55
C LEU A 89 19.94 8.40 -6.95
N ALA A 90 19.21 9.48 -6.69
CA ALA A 90 19.73 10.70 -6.08
C ALA A 90 20.25 10.47 -4.65
N MET A 91 19.80 9.44 -3.98
CA MET A 91 20.28 9.06 -2.64
C MET A 91 21.50 8.12 -2.67
N LEU A 92 21.88 7.62 -3.85
CA LEU A 92 23.06 6.76 -3.99
C LEU A 92 24.31 7.61 -4.20
N PRO A 93 25.48 7.20 -3.65
CA PRO A 93 26.74 7.88 -3.94
C PRO A 93 27.15 7.62 -5.40
N SER A 94 27.13 8.66 -6.24
CA SER A 94 27.58 8.62 -7.63
C SER A 94 27.02 7.47 -8.48
N PRO A 95 25.71 7.42 -8.75
CA PRO A 95 25.10 6.31 -9.46
C PRO A 95 25.67 6.16 -10.89
N THR A 96 26.03 4.93 -11.24
CA THR A 96 26.61 4.58 -12.55
C THR A 96 25.53 4.55 -13.66
N ALA A 97 25.95 4.51 -14.92
CA ALA A 97 25.03 4.33 -16.06
C ALA A 97 24.28 3.00 -15.96
N SER A 98 24.97 1.91 -15.55
CA SER A 98 24.36 0.60 -15.37
C SER A 98 23.30 0.57 -14.25
N GLN A 99 23.51 1.33 -13.15
CA GLN A 99 22.50 1.49 -12.11
C GLN A 99 21.26 2.23 -12.61
N ARG A 100 21.44 3.30 -13.39
CA ARG A 100 20.32 4.04 -14.01
C ARG A 100 19.52 3.16 -14.99
N ASN A 101 20.21 2.35 -15.80
CA ASN A 101 19.54 1.43 -16.70
C ASN A 101 18.76 0.34 -15.93
N ALA A 102 19.40 -0.29 -14.95
CA ALA A 102 18.77 -1.33 -14.13
C ALA A 102 17.57 -0.81 -13.32
N ALA A 103 17.57 0.44 -12.87
CA ALA A 103 16.46 1.04 -12.13
C ALA A 103 15.15 1.03 -12.91
N ALA A 104 15.22 1.22 -14.25
CA ALA A 104 14.05 1.19 -15.13
C ALA A 104 13.49 -0.22 -15.39
N VAL A 105 14.26 -1.27 -15.06
CA VAL A 105 13.93 -2.66 -15.41
C VAL A 105 13.13 -3.34 -14.31
N SER A 106 12.18 -4.15 -14.72
CA SER A 106 11.38 -5.01 -13.83
C SER A 106 11.11 -6.39 -14.44
N LEU A 107 10.71 -7.30 -13.58
CA LEU A 107 10.24 -8.65 -13.94
C LEU A 107 8.71 -8.65 -13.96
N ALA A 108 8.13 -8.58 -15.15
CA ALA A 108 6.68 -8.76 -15.32
C ALA A 108 6.37 -10.25 -15.50
N ILE A 109 5.55 -10.82 -14.63
CA ILE A 109 5.14 -12.23 -14.70
C ILE A 109 3.80 -12.38 -15.42
N ALA A 110 3.67 -13.46 -16.20
CA ALA A 110 2.44 -13.77 -16.93
C ALA A 110 1.29 -14.14 -15.97
N SER A 111 1.61 -14.85 -14.90
CA SER A 111 0.70 -15.17 -13.79
C SER A 111 1.51 -15.34 -12.51
N PRO A 112 1.12 -14.69 -11.38
CA PRO A 112 1.74 -14.95 -10.09
C PRO A 112 1.36 -16.32 -9.50
N LEU A 113 0.45 -17.08 -10.12
CA LEU A 113 0.06 -18.43 -9.68
C LEU A 113 0.71 -19.48 -10.56
N VAL A 114 1.60 -20.28 -9.97
CA VAL A 114 2.34 -21.37 -10.61
C VAL A 114 1.75 -22.71 -10.19
N ASP A 115 1.55 -23.64 -11.15
CA ASP A 115 1.09 -24.99 -10.85
C ASP A 115 2.23 -25.84 -10.28
N ALA A 116 2.01 -26.48 -9.13
CA ALA A 116 3.03 -27.33 -8.49
C ALA A 116 3.34 -28.61 -9.27
N THR A 117 2.43 -29.05 -10.14
CA THR A 117 2.64 -30.28 -10.95
C THR A 117 3.53 -30.04 -12.17
N GLN A 118 3.54 -28.83 -12.67
CA GLN A 118 4.37 -28.35 -13.77
C GLN A 118 4.88 -26.94 -13.45
N PRO A 119 5.80 -26.81 -12.49
CA PRO A 119 6.21 -25.52 -11.98
C PRO A 119 7.07 -24.78 -13.00
N LYS A 120 6.43 -23.92 -13.79
CA LYS A 120 7.05 -23.07 -14.82
C LYS A 120 6.64 -21.63 -14.60
N ILE A 121 7.59 -20.72 -14.63
CA ILE A 121 7.36 -19.27 -14.58
C ILE A 121 7.63 -18.71 -15.99
N ALA A 122 6.62 -18.08 -16.57
CA ALA A 122 6.77 -17.24 -17.74
C ALA A 122 6.84 -15.78 -17.31
N MET A 123 7.92 -15.09 -17.68
CA MET A 123 8.14 -13.70 -17.29
C MET A 123 8.76 -12.90 -18.44
N THR A 124 8.60 -11.59 -18.36
CA THR A 124 9.21 -10.64 -19.28
C THR A 124 10.14 -9.72 -18.49
N LEU A 125 11.41 -9.70 -18.81
CA LEU A 125 12.33 -8.66 -18.38
C LEU A 125 12.12 -7.45 -19.28
N GLN A 126 11.68 -6.33 -18.72
CA GLN A 126 11.34 -5.14 -19.51
C GLN A 126 11.68 -3.84 -18.78
N ALA A 127 11.93 -2.78 -19.56
CA ALA A 127 11.96 -1.43 -19.05
C ALA A 127 10.53 -0.85 -19.03
N ILE A 128 10.10 -0.25 -17.93
CA ILE A 128 8.75 0.32 -17.80
C ILE A 128 8.65 1.77 -18.27
N TYR A 129 9.79 2.39 -18.59
CA TYR A 129 9.90 3.68 -19.26
C TYR A 129 11.18 3.71 -20.11
N PRO A 130 11.29 4.62 -21.11
CA PRO A 130 12.48 4.71 -21.96
C PRO A 130 13.76 4.94 -21.14
N GLN A 131 14.76 4.09 -21.39
CA GLN A 131 16.07 4.19 -20.76
C GLN A 131 16.90 5.29 -21.42
N PRO A 132 17.80 5.96 -20.65
CA PRO A 132 18.71 6.98 -21.22
C PRO A 132 19.66 6.40 -22.28
N ASP A 133 20.15 5.19 -22.08
CA ASP A 133 20.97 4.43 -23.01
C ASP A 133 20.38 3.00 -23.12
N PRO A 134 19.62 2.71 -24.17
CA PRO A 134 18.99 1.40 -24.36
C PRO A 134 19.99 0.32 -24.81
N SER A 135 21.24 0.68 -25.12
CA SER A 135 22.28 -0.27 -25.48
C SER A 135 22.76 -1.05 -24.26
N TRP A 136 22.63 -2.37 -24.31
CA TRP A 136 23.23 -3.26 -23.34
C TRP A 136 24.53 -3.79 -23.94
N PRO A 137 25.70 -3.60 -23.27
CA PRO A 137 26.93 -4.21 -23.77
C PRO A 137 26.76 -5.73 -23.86
N GLY A 138 27.33 -6.35 -24.87
CA GLY A 138 27.14 -7.78 -25.18
C GLY A 138 27.58 -8.78 -24.09
N SER A 139 27.99 -8.29 -22.92
CA SER A 139 28.32 -9.08 -21.74
C SER A 139 27.31 -8.92 -20.59
N ALA A 140 26.22 -8.19 -20.78
CA ALA A 140 25.21 -8.02 -19.74
C ALA A 140 24.45 -9.34 -19.51
N MET A 141 24.27 -9.68 -18.23
CA MET A 141 23.56 -10.90 -17.80
C MET A 141 22.53 -10.51 -16.74
N VAL A 142 21.35 -11.13 -16.76
CA VAL A 142 20.42 -11.09 -15.64
C VAL A 142 20.45 -12.39 -14.88
N GLU A 143 20.71 -12.33 -13.60
CA GLU A 143 20.53 -13.42 -12.65
C GLU A 143 19.20 -13.25 -11.95
N ILE A 144 18.32 -14.25 -12.04
CA ILE A 144 17.04 -14.27 -11.34
C ILE A 144 17.11 -15.34 -10.27
N GLU A 145 16.72 -14.95 -9.06
CA GLU A 145 16.72 -15.80 -7.89
C GLU A 145 15.31 -15.95 -7.35
N LEU A 146 14.95 -17.19 -7.00
CA LEU A 146 13.68 -17.54 -6.36
C LEU A 146 13.96 -18.01 -4.92
N THR A 147 13.36 -17.34 -3.95
CA THR A 147 13.50 -17.65 -2.52
C THR A 147 12.14 -17.77 -1.84
N PRO A 148 11.95 -18.65 -0.83
CA PRO A 148 10.72 -18.68 -0.06
C PRO A 148 10.46 -17.32 0.62
N ALA A 149 9.24 -16.77 0.49
CA ALA A 149 8.91 -15.43 0.98
C ALA A 149 8.93 -15.33 2.53
N HIS A 150 8.72 -16.43 3.25
CA HIS A 150 8.54 -16.44 4.72
C HIS A 150 9.47 -17.41 5.45
N ARG A 151 10.44 -18.03 4.78
CA ARG A 151 11.39 -18.97 5.40
C ARG A 151 12.82 -18.58 5.03
N ILE A 152 13.70 -18.56 6.02
CA ILE A 152 15.17 -18.41 5.82
C ILE A 152 15.79 -19.77 5.45
N ASP A 153 15.03 -20.66 4.86
CA ASP A 153 15.54 -21.98 4.44
C ASP A 153 16.26 -21.83 3.10
N THR A 154 17.58 -21.76 3.17
CA THR A 154 18.46 -21.66 1.99
C THR A 154 18.43 -22.89 1.09
N ALA A 155 17.90 -24.03 1.56
CA ALA A 155 17.85 -25.29 0.81
C ALA A 155 16.88 -25.27 -0.38
N LYS A 156 15.96 -24.29 -0.45
CA LYS A 156 14.96 -24.15 -1.54
C LYS A 156 15.22 -22.94 -2.44
N ARG A 157 16.41 -22.36 -2.38
CA ARG A 157 16.81 -21.26 -3.25
C ARG A 157 17.18 -21.80 -4.62
N GLN A 158 16.59 -21.25 -5.67
CA GLN A 158 16.97 -21.53 -7.05
C GLN A 158 17.42 -20.24 -7.72
N SER A 159 18.43 -20.31 -8.56
CA SER A 159 18.86 -19.17 -9.39
C SER A 159 19.23 -19.64 -10.78
N LYS A 160 19.01 -18.76 -11.76
CA LYS A 160 19.40 -18.98 -13.14
C LYS A 160 19.77 -17.66 -13.79
N THR A 161 20.62 -17.72 -14.80
CA THR A 161 21.17 -16.54 -15.48
C THR A 161 20.85 -16.58 -16.97
N TRP A 162 20.50 -15.43 -17.54
CA TRP A 162 20.23 -15.25 -18.97
C TRP A 162 21.00 -14.05 -19.52
N PRO A 163 21.42 -14.09 -20.82
CA PRO A 163 22.02 -12.93 -21.47
C PRO A 163 21.01 -11.82 -21.70
N VAL A 164 21.45 -10.57 -21.60
CA VAL A 164 20.65 -9.38 -21.86
C VAL A 164 21.27 -8.64 -23.05
N GLU A 165 20.74 -8.88 -24.25
CA GLU A 165 21.18 -8.19 -25.48
C GLU A 165 20.33 -6.95 -25.75
N SER A 166 19.03 -7.05 -25.51
CA SER A 166 18.06 -5.98 -25.66
C SER A 166 16.82 -6.23 -24.80
N LEU A 167 16.03 -5.23 -24.50
CA LEU A 167 14.75 -5.37 -23.81
C LEU A 167 13.59 -5.10 -24.79
N PRO A 168 12.43 -5.79 -24.65
CA PRO A 168 12.12 -6.80 -23.65
C PRO A 168 12.66 -8.20 -23.96
N ILE A 169 12.90 -9.02 -22.92
CA ILE A 169 13.28 -10.44 -23.06
C ILE A 169 12.18 -11.33 -22.47
N GLN A 170 11.72 -12.31 -23.24
CA GLN A 170 10.82 -13.35 -22.74
C GLN A 170 11.65 -14.46 -22.11
N ILE A 171 11.34 -14.81 -20.87
CA ILE A 171 12.02 -15.82 -20.08
C ILE A 171 11.01 -16.87 -19.65
N GLU A 172 11.33 -18.13 -19.94
CA GLU A 172 10.64 -19.28 -19.41
C GLU A 172 11.59 -20.05 -18.49
N TRP A 173 11.18 -20.23 -17.25
CA TRP A 173 11.99 -20.93 -16.25
C TRP A 173 11.22 -22.11 -15.68
N GLU A 174 11.65 -23.32 -15.98
CA GLU A 174 11.17 -24.55 -15.36
C GLU A 174 11.85 -24.69 -14.01
N LEU A 175 11.04 -24.88 -12.96
CA LEU A 175 11.48 -24.98 -11.58
C LEU A 175 11.54 -26.46 -11.16
N GLU A 176 12.49 -26.80 -10.30
CA GLU A 176 12.66 -28.16 -9.82
C GLU A 176 12.28 -28.28 -8.35
N GLY A 177 11.54 -29.36 -7.98
CA GLY A 177 11.29 -29.71 -6.58
C GLY A 177 10.61 -28.63 -5.74
N MET A 178 9.75 -27.80 -6.36
CA MET A 178 9.06 -26.72 -5.67
C MET A 178 7.91 -27.23 -4.81
N GLU A 179 7.93 -26.83 -3.55
CA GLU A 179 6.81 -27.04 -2.62
C GLU A 179 5.75 -25.95 -2.77
N PRO A 180 4.47 -26.25 -2.49
CA PRO A 180 3.44 -25.22 -2.42
C PRO A 180 3.80 -24.13 -1.39
N GLY A 181 3.64 -22.85 -1.78
CA GLY A 181 4.00 -21.72 -0.93
C GLY A 181 4.21 -20.44 -1.73
N ASP A 182 4.49 -19.36 -1.00
CA ASP A 182 4.80 -18.06 -1.59
C ASP A 182 6.31 -17.87 -1.71
N TYR A 183 6.76 -17.35 -2.85
CA TYR A 183 8.17 -17.17 -3.20
C TYR A 183 8.42 -15.77 -3.73
N GLN A 184 9.56 -15.19 -3.35
CA GLN A 184 10.04 -13.92 -3.89
C GLN A 184 10.97 -14.19 -5.08
N LEU A 185 10.66 -13.60 -6.22
CA LEU A 185 11.55 -13.46 -7.37
C LEU A 185 12.33 -12.16 -7.23
N SER A 186 13.64 -12.26 -7.15
CA SER A 186 14.55 -11.11 -7.21
C SER A 186 15.42 -11.20 -8.45
N GLY A 187 15.79 -10.06 -9.03
CA GLY A 187 16.65 -10.01 -10.19
C GLY A 187 17.86 -9.10 -9.96
N THR A 188 18.97 -9.46 -10.56
CA THR A 188 20.21 -8.67 -10.55
C THR A 188 20.79 -8.63 -11.96
N ILE A 189 20.96 -7.45 -12.53
CA ILE A 189 21.66 -7.27 -13.78
C ILE A 189 23.15 -7.08 -13.48
N GLN A 190 23.96 -7.93 -14.09
CA GLN A 190 25.42 -7.88 -14.06
C GLN A 190 25.90 -7.23 -15.34
N GLN A 191 26.64 -6.13 -15.22
CA GLN A 191 27.19 -5.38 -16.35
C GLN A 191 28.48 -4.71 -15.93
N ASP A 192 29.55 -4.83 -16.74
CA ASP A 192 30.86 -4.21 -16.51
C ASP A 192 31.41 -4.45 -15.10
N GLY A 193 31.27 -5.68 -14.59
CA GLY A 193 31.71 -6.07 -13.25
C GLY A 193 30.85 -5.51 -12.10
N THR A 194 29.77 -4.78 -12.41
CA THR A 194 28.80 -4.28 -11.41
C THR A 194 27.57 -5.15 -11.33
N ARG A 195 26.96 -5.22 -10.16
CA ARG A 195 25.69 -5.94 -9.89
C ARG A 195 24.64 -4.94 -9.45
N ASN A 196 23.54 -4.86 -10.20
CA ASN A 196 22.48 -3.90 -9.96
C ASN A 196 21.13 -4.61 -9.79
N SER A 197 20.51 -4.47 -8.63
CA SER A 197 19.19 -5.04 -8.38
C SER A 197 18.12 -4.36 -9.23
N ILE A 198 17.22 -5.16 -9.78
CA ILE A 198 16.01 -4.71 -10.47
C ILE A 198 14.77 -4.94 -9.61
N ILE A 199 13.64 -4.38 -10.00
CA ILE A 199 12.38 -4.61 -9.30
C ILE A 199 11.98 -6.08 -9.48
N GLY A 200 11.88 -6.78 -8.34
CA GLY A 200 11.41 -8.15 -8.27
C GLY A 200 9.91 -8.26 -8.06
N THR A 201 9.41 -9.50 -8.04
CA THR A 201 7.97 -9.79 -7.87
C THR A 201 7.78 -11.05 -7.04
N GLN A 202 6.55 -11.33 -6.64
CA GLN A 202 6.19 -12.54 -5.90
C GLN A 202 5.46 -13.53 -6.81
N VAL A 203 5.69 -14.83 -6.58
CA VAL A 203 4.91 -15.93 -7.17
C VAL A 203 4.45 -16.89 -6.08
N SER A 204 3.34 -17.56 -6.32
CA SER A 204 2.79 -18.56 -5.40
C SER A 204 2.66 -19.90 -6.13
N VAL A 205 3.32 -20.94 -5.61
CA VAL A 205 3.22 -22.31 -6.12
C VAL A 205 2.01 -22.98 -5.48
N ILE A 206 1.07 -23.41 -6.30
CA ILE A 206 -0.23 -23.93 -5.87
C ILE A 206 -0.39 -25.38 -6.30
N LYS A 207 -0.65 -26.26 -5.34
CA LYS A 207 -1.02 -27.64 -5.60
C LYS A 207 -2.44 -27.71 -6.17
N ASP A 208 -2.67 -28.55 -7.19
CA ASP A 208 -3.95 -28.76 -7.84
C ASP A 208 -4.61 -27.44 -8.34
N LYS A 209 -3.77 -26.50 -8.82
CA LYS A 209 -4.12 -25.13 -9.17
C LYS A 209 -5.42 -25.03 -10.00
N GLN A 210 -5.51 -25.78 -11.09
CA GLN A 210 -6.64 -25.69 -12.03
C GLN A 210 -7.97 -26.13 -11.37
N ALA A 211 -7.95 -27.24 -10.63
CA ALA A 211 -9.13 -27.74 -9.94
C ALA A 211 -9.61 -26.74 -8.86
N ARG A 212 -8.68 -26.15 -8.11
CA ARG A 212 -8.97 -25.18 -7.06
C ARG A 212 -9.54 -23.87 -7.65
N LEU A 213 -8.95 -23.35 -8.72
CA LEU A 213 -9.46 -22.16 -9.41
C LEU A 213 -10.83 -22.39 -10.01
N GLN A 214 -11.11 -23.58 -10.56
CA GLN A 214 -12.44 -23.92 -11.06
C GLN A 214 -13.47 -23.95 -9.93
N ALA A 215 -13.15 -24.55 -8.79
CA ALA A 215 -14.01 -24.57 -7.61
C ALA A 215 -14.27 -23.14 -7.08
N ILE A 216 -13.24 -22.29 -7.01
CA ILE A 216 -13.37 -20.88 -6.65
C ILE A 216 -14.29 -20.14 -7.63
N SER A 217 -14.09 -20.34 -8.94
CA SER A 217 -14.89 -19.68 -9.98
C SER A 217 -16.39 -20.04 -9.85
N ASN A 218 -16.69 -21.32 -9.68
CA ASN A 218 -18.07 -21.80 -9.49
C ASN A 218 -18.68 -21.17 -8.25
N TRP A 219 -18.00 -21.23 -7.12
CA TRP A 219 -18.47 -20.69 -5.85
C TRP A 219 -18.71 -19.17 -5.90
N VAL A 220 -17.78 -18.42 -6.49
CA VAL A 220 -17.90 -16.95 -6.64
C VAL A 220 -19.11 -16.59 -7.49
N GLU A 221 -19.35 -17.34 -8.57
CA GLU A 221 -20.48 -17.14 -9.46
C GLU A 221 -21.83 -17.41 -8.76
N GLU A 222 -21.93 -18.54 -8.07
CA GLU A 222 -23.12 -18.94 -7.32
C GLU A 222 -23.43 -17.98 -6.16
N ASN A 223 -22.38 -17.40 -5.53
CA ASN A 223 -22.50 -16.55 -4.35
C ASN A 223 -22.33 -15.04 -4.65
N LYS A 224 -22.47 -14.61 -5.90
CA LYS A 224 -22.35 -13.20 -6.31
C LYS A 224 -23.18 -12.23 -5.46
N ARG A 225 -24.40 -12.66 -5.06
CA ARG A 225 -25.39 -11.84 -4.35
C ARG A 225 -25.80 -12.41 -2.99
N ALA A 226 -25.35 -13.62 -2.66
CA ALA A 226 -25.84 -14.38 -1.52
C ALA A 226 -24.96 -14.27 -0.27
N ALA A 227 -23.72 -13.83 -0.37
CA ALA A 227 -22.81 -13.72 0.78
C ALA A 227 -23.32 -12.62 1.73
N LYS A 228 -23.74 -13.01 2.93
CA LYS A 228 -24.33 -12.11 3.93
C LYS A 228 -23.47 -11.95 5.18
N THR A 229 -22.47 -12.82 5.38
CA THR A 229 -21.60 -12.77 6.55
C THR A 229 -20.24 -12.21 6.16
N SER A 230 -19.54 -11.56 7.09
CA SER A 230 -18.17 -11.07 6.89
C SER A 230 -17.24 -12.16 6.37
N SER A 231 -17.37 -13.40 6.86
CA SER A 231 -16.55 -14.54 6.41
C SER A 231 -16.78 -14.86 4.93
N LEU A 232 -18.03 -15.00 4.49
CA LEU A 232 -18.35 -15.30 3.08
C LEU A 232 -18.02 -14.13 2.15
N CYS A 233 -18.19 -12.88 2.61
CA CYS A 233 -17.75 -11.70 1.85
C CYS A 233 -16.23 -11.65 1.72
N THR A 234 -15.49 -12.05 2.76
CA THR A 234 -14.02 -12.20 2.72
C THR A 234 -13.60 -13.31 1.75
N ALA A 235 -14.27 -14.49 1.79
CA ALA A 235 -14.04 -15.57 0.83
C ALA A 235 -14.28 -15.08 -0.60
N ARG A 236 -15.34 -14.33 -0.85
CA ARG A 236 -15.61 -13.74 -2.17
C ARG A 236 -14.54 -12.74 -2.60
N LEU A 237 -14.00 -11.94 -1.69
CA LEU A 237 -12.86 -11.06 -1.98
C LEU A 237 -11.66 -11.89 -2.43
N PHE A 238 -11.25 -12.90 -1.65
CA PHE A 238 -10.11 -13.75 -1.98
C PHE A 238 -10.31 -14.50 -3.29
N GLY A 239 -11.47 -15.12 -3.49
CA GLY A 239 -11.78 -15.83 -4.73
C GLY A 239 -11.65 -14.94 -5.97
N LYS A 240 -12.22 -13.73 -5.94
CA LYS A 240 -12.09 -12.76 -7.05
C LYS A 240 -10.64 -12.38 -7.30
N GLN A 241 -9.87 -12.14 -6.26
CA GLN A 241 -8.47 -11.74 -6.37
C GLN A 241 -7.60 -12.88 -6.96
N LEU A 242 -7.80 -14.12 -6.50
CA LEU A 242 -7.11 -15.30 -7.02
C LEU A 242 -7.41 -15.54 -8.51
N LEU A 243 -8.67 -15.37 -8.94
CA LEU A 243 -9.06 -15.48 -10.34
C LEU A 243 -8.47 -14.36 -11.22
N LEU A 244 -8.27 -13.15 -10.68
CA LEU A 244 -7.60 -12.06 -11.37
C LEU A 244 -6.10 -12.32 -11.47
N ALA A 245 -5.47 -12.80 -10.38
CA ALA A 245 -4.07 -13.16 -10.35
C ALA A 245 -3.73 -14.25 -11.40
N ASP A 246 -4.57 -15.27 -11.54
CA ASP A 246 -4.37 -16.32 -12.57
C ASP A 246 -4.34 -15.75 -13.99
N ARG A 247 -5.01 -14.62 -14.22
CA ARG A 247 -5.01 -13.88 -15.49
C ARG A 247 -3.86 -12.87 -15.62
N GLY A 248 -2.88 -12.93 -14.74
CA GLY A 248 -1.71 -12.04 -14.76
C GLY A 248 -1.99 -10.63 -14.25
N LYS A 249 -3.12 -10.41 -13.55
CA LYS A 249 -3.39 -9.12 -12.93
C LYS A 249 -2.75 -9.04 -11.55
N ASN A 250 -1.76 -8.17 -11.43
CA ASN A 250 -1.10 -7.88 -10.17
C ASN A 250 -1.86 -6.77 -9.42
N PHE A 251 -1.80 -6.86 -8.09
CA PHE A 251 -2.26 -5.79 -7.22
C PHE A 251 -1.11 -4.81 -6.97
N GLU A 252 -1.37 -3.77 -6.21
CA GLU A 252 -0.36 -2.76 -5.87
C GLU A 252 0.71 -3.26 -4.88
N CYS A 253 0.61 -4.49 -4.38
CA CYS A 253 1.57 -5.12 -3.47
C CYS A 253 1.61 -6.64 -3.65
N ASP A 254 2.61 -7.28 -3.05
CA ASP A 254 2.68 -8.73 -2.94
C ASP A 254 1.58 -9.25 -2.01
N LEU A 255 0.90 -10.32 -2.45
CA LEU A 255 -0.18 -10.94 -1.68
C LEU A 255 0.16 -12.41 -1.36
N PRO A 256 -0.16 -12.91 -0.15
CA PRO A 256 0.12 -14.29 0.25
C PRO A 256 -0.90 -15.25 -0.38
N MET A 257 -0.85 -15.42 -1.71
CA MET A 257 -1.90 -16.11 -2.46
C MET A 257 -1.98 -17.60 -2.13
N SER A 258 -0.87 -18.24 -1.75
CA SER A 258 -0.89 -19.64 -1.34
C SER A 258 -1.73 -19.85 -0.07
N SER A 259 -1.64 -18.94 0.90
CA SER A 259 -2.49 -18.99 2.10
C SER A 259 -3.93 -18.61 1.80
N TRP A 260 -4.17 -17.70 0.86
CA TRP A 260 -5.52 -17.29 0.47
C TRP A 260 -6.36 -18.41 -0.14
N PHE A 261 -5.75 -19.35 -0.87
CA PHE A 261 -6.45 -20.57 -1.30
C PHE A 261 -6.97 -21.37 -0.12
N SER A 262 -6.12 -21.63 0.88
CA SER A 262 -6.49 -22.42 2.06
C SER A 262 -7.50 -21.69 2.95
N GLU A 263 -7.36 -20.38 3.11
CA GLU A 263 -8.31 -19.57 3.85
C GLU A 263 -9.68 -19.51 3.15
N PHE A 264 -9.71 -19.36 1.82
CA PHE A 264 -10.94 -19.43 1.04
C PHE A 264 -11.67 -20.76 1.27
N GLU A 265 -10.99 -21.88 1.09
CA GLU A 265 -11.54 -23.22 1.26
C GLU A 265 -12.09 -23.44 2.67
N SER A 266 -11.37 -22.97 3.67
CA SER A 266 -11.80 -23.03 5.07
C SER A 266 -13.07 -22.21 5.32
N MET A 267 -13.16 -21.00 4.75
CA MET A 267 -14.35 -20.14 4.92
C MET A 267 -15.60 -20.68 4.24
N VAL A 268 -15.45 -21.38 3.12
CA VAL A 268 -16.61 -21.92 2.36
C VAL A 268 -17.05 -23.30 2.82
N SER A 269 -16.18 -24.09 3.46
CA SER A 269 -16.48 -25.43 3.96
C SER A 269 -17.17 -25.46 5.33
N SER A 270 -17.49 -24.30 5.92
CA SER A 270 -18.10 -24.16 7.26
C SER A 270 -17.25 -24.77 8.40
N THR A 271 -16.01 -25.11 8.15
CA THR A 271 -15.07 -25.51 9.19
C THR A 271 -14.64 -24.27 9.99
N PRO A 272 -14.62 -24.29 11.33
CA PRO A 272 -14.15 -23.15 12.09
C PRO A 272 -12.71 -22.80 11.67
N ALA A 273 -12.57 -21.75 10.88
CA ALA A 273 -11.26 -21.33 10.40
C ALA A 273 -10.54 -20.61 11.53
N VAL A 274 -9.48 -21.19 12.04
CA VAL A 274 -8.42 -20.42 12.68
C VAL A 274 -7.78 -19.58 11.58
N ARG A 275 -8.13 -18.30 11.48
CA ARG A 275 -7.53 -17.41 10.50
C ARG A 275 -6.11 -17.10 10.93
N PRO A 276 -5.08 -17.53 10.17
CA PRO A 276 -3.71 -17.26 10.54
C PRO A 276 -3.45 -15.75 10.61
N THR A 277 -2.82 -15.31 11.68
CA THR A 277 -2.20 -14.00 11.78
C THR A 277 -0.85 -14.07 11.08
N GLY A 278 -0.85 -13.91 9.76
CA GLY A 278 0.40 -13.85 8.99
C GLY A 278 1.18 -12.56 9.28
N PRO A 279 2.49 -12.52 9.01
CA PRO A 279 3.34 -11.33 9.18
C PRO A 279 2.83 -10.12 8.37
N ASN A 280 2.09 -10.39 7.31
CA ASN A 280 1.59 -9.39 6.36
C ASN A 280 0.21 -8.82 6.74
N GLY A 281 -0.28 -9.09 7.95
CA GLY A 281 -1.63 -8.72 8.36
C GLY A 281 -2.70 -9.62 7.72
N ARG A 282 -3.95 -9.33 8.04
CA ARG A 282 -5.13 -10.11 7.65
C ARG A 282 -6.10 -9.22 6.89
N TRP A 283 -6.52 -9.65 5.70
CA TRP A 283 -7.62 -9.00 4.98
C TRP A 283 -8.96 -9.55 5.44
N GLN A 284 -9.92 -8.65 5.53
CA GLN A 284 -11.27 -8.97 5.95
C GLN A 284 -12.29 -8.05 5.31
N VAL A 285 -13.51 -8.55 5.08
CA VAL A 285 -14.66 -7.73 4.71
C VAL A 285 -15.60 -7.67 5.90
N LEU A 286 -15.82 -6.49 6.44
CA LEU A 286 -16.84 -6.21 7.43
C LEU A 286 -18.18 -5.97 6.71
N THR A 287 -19.31 -6.36 7.32
CA THR A 287 -20.64 -6.21 6.71
C THR A 287 -21.62 -5.56 7.67
N GLU A 288 -22.30 -4.50 7.20
CA GLU A 288 -23.41 -3.86 7.89
C GLU A 288 -24.65 -3.89 6.98
N GLY A 289 -25.56 -4.81 7.21
CA GLY A 289 -26.69 -5.05 6.32
C GLY A 289 -26.24 -5.51 4.92
N LYS A 290 -26.37 -4.62 3.91
CA LYS A 290 -25.91 -4.88 2.53
C LYS A 290 -24.61 -4.18 2.18
N VAL A 291 -24.08 -3.40 3.10
CA VAL A 291 -22.86 -2.61 2.90
C VAL A 291 -21.65 -3.45 3.29
N GLU A 292 -20.59 -3.34 2.49
CA GLU A 292 -19.33 -4.05 2.68
C GLU A 292 -18.19 -3.06 2.82
N GLN A 293 -17.28 -3.33 3.77
CA GLN A 293 -16.08 -2.57 3.99
C GLN A 293 -14.87 -3.50 4.02
N VAL A 294 -14.00 -3.38 3.04
CA VAL A 294 -12.71 -4.10 3.05
C VAL A 294 -11.78 -3.42 4.05
N VAL A 295 -11.13 -4.21 4.87
CA VAL A 295 -10.10 -3.77 5.82
C VAL A 295 -8.88 -4.70 5.77
N ARG A 296 -7.68 -4.17 6.03
CA ARG A 296 -6.49 -4.95 6.34
C ARG A 296 -6.11 -4.70 7.79
N ILE A 297 -5.87 -5.76 8.55
CA ILE A 297 -5.73 -5.70 10.00
C ILE A 297 -4.39 -6.26 10.41
N GLN A 298 -3.61 -5.50 11.18
CA GLN A 298 -2.49 -6.00 11.96
C GLN A 298 -2.98 -6.40 13.34
N MET A 299 -2.82 -7.66 13.67
CA MET A 299 -3.20 -8.19 14.99
C MET A 299 -2.13 -7.89 16.05
N PRO A 300 -2.51 -7.75 17.33
CA PRO A 300 -1.54 -7.62 18.41
C PRO A 300 -0.76 -8.94 18.55
N ILE A 301 0.48 -8.85 19.04
CA ILE A 301 1.32 -10.05 19.29
C ILE A 301 0.75 -10.86 20.47
N LYS A 302 0.22 -10.16 21.47
CA LYS A 302 -0.36 -10.75 22.67
C LYS A 302 -1.78 -10.25 22.87
N HIS A 303 -2.71 -11.14 23.13
CA HIS A 303 -4.06 -10.76 23.56
C HIS A 303 -4.03 -10.22 24.98
N THR A 304 -4.62 -9.06 25.19
CA THR A 304 -4.77 -8.40 26.49
C THR A 304 -6.24 -8.06 26.71
N GLU A 305 -6.66 -7.86 27.97
CA GLU A 305 -8.04 -7.44 28.26
C GLU A 305 -8.38 -6.08 27.67
N LYS A 306 -7.38 -5.21 27.60
CA LYS A 306 -7.49 -3.85 27.04
C LYS A 306 -6.51 -3.69 25.91
N ASN A 307 -7.01 -3.27 24.76
CA ASN A 307 -6.19 -3.14 23.56
C ASN A 307 -6.30 -1.73 22.96
N THR A 308 -5.23 -1.29 22.36
CA THR A 308 -5.22 -0.05 21.55
C THR A 308 -5.43 -0.40 20.08
N VAL A 309 -6.29 0.36 19.41
CA VAL A 309 -6.48 0.25 17.96
C VAL A 309 -6.18 1.56 17.25
N VAL A 310 -5.47 1.46 16.14
CA VAL A 310 -5.20 2.57 15.21
C VAL A 310 -5.98 2.32 13.93
N PHE A 311 -6.93 3.19 13.59
CA PHE A 311 -7.52 3.23 12.26
C PHE A 311 -6.67 4.13 11.37
N ALA A 312 -6.06 3.55 10.32
CA ALA A 312 -5.16 4.25 9.42
C ALA A 312 -5.80 4.44 8.04
N PHE A 313 -6.07 5.71 7.68
CA PHE A 313 -6.79 6.10 6.47
C PHE A 313 -5.82 6.56 5.38
N HIS A 314 -5.81 5.85 4.25
CA HIS A 314 -4.90 6.12 3.14
C HIS A 314 -5.28 7.39 2.33
N GLY A 315 -4.34 7.90 1.55
CA GLY A 315 -4.54 9.00 0.62
C GLY A 315 -5.30 8.62 -0.65
N ALA A 316 -5.56 9.60 -1.50
CA ALA A 316 -6.22 9.40 -2.79
C ALA A 316 -5.43 8.43 -3.67
N GLY A 317 -6.13 7.51 -4.33
CA GLY A 317 -5.53 6.51 -5.20
C GLY A 317 -4.89 5.32 -4.48
N GLY A 318 -4.87 5.28 -3.14
CA GLY A 318 -4.39 4.16 -2.35
C GLY A 318 -5.46 3.12 -2.02
N SER A 319 -5.09 2.19 -1.16
CA SER A 319 -5.95 1.14 -0.64
C SER A 319 -5.62 0.80 0.82
N GLU A 320 -6.25 -0.22 1.35
CA GLU A 320 -5.95 -0.79 2.67
C GLU A 320 -4.49 -1.29 2.81
N ASN A 321 -3.75 -1.37 1.71
CA ASN A 321 -2.37 -1.85 1.71
C ASN A 321 -1.33 -0.75 1.96
N MET A 322 -1.68 0.52 1.76
CA MET A 322 -0.73 1.63 1.77
C MET A 322 0.13 1.72 3.03
N PHE A 323 -0.46 1.60 4.22
CA PHE A 323 0.29 1.65 5.48
C PHE A 323 1.06 0.37 5.80
N PHE A 324 0.75 -0.72 5.11
CA PHE A 324 1.47 -1.98 5.26
C PHE A 324 2.70 -2.06 4.36
N GLU A 325 2.64 -1.49 3.16
CA GLU A 325 3.63 -1.74 2.12
C GLU A 325 4.36 -0.46 1.67
N THR A 326 3.62 0.64 1.52
CA THR A 326 4.09 1.81 0.78
C THR A 326 4.55 2.92 1.73
N TYR A 327 3.67 3.44 2.59
CA TYR A 327 4.03 4.53 3.49
C TYR A 327 5.08 4.08 4.51
N GLY A 328 6.29 4.67 4.41
CA GLY A 328 7.42 4.33 5.25
C GLY A 328 7.83 2.86 5.15
N ALA A 329 7.58 2.21 4.00
CA ALA A 329 7.80 0.78 3.81
C ALA A 329 7.17 -0.08 4.94
N GLY A 330 5.99 0.32 5.43
CA GLY A 330 5.27 -0.39 6.50
C GLY A 330 5.68 -0.01 7.93
N ARG A 331 6.47 1.04 8.12
CA ARG A 331 6.99 1.43 9.45
C ARG A 331 5.90 1.70 10.49
N LEU A 332 4.73 2.24 10.10
CA LEU A 332 3.61 2.42 11.03
C LEU A 332 3.19 1.08 11.65
N ILE A 333 3.14 0.03 10.84
CA ILE A 333 2.80 -1.32 11.29
C ILE A 333 3.83 -1.85 12.29
N GLU A 334 5.13 -1.66 12.01
CA GLU A 334 6.20 -2.11 12.90
C GLU A 334 6.19 -1.34 14.24
N LEU A 335 5.96 -0.04 14.22
CA LEU A 335 5.83 0.79 15.43
C LEU A 335 4.60 0.39 16.27
N ALA A 336 3.49 0.05 15.62
CA ALA A 336 2.30 -0.45 16.30
C ALA A 336 2.52 -1.87 16.88
N LYS A 337 3.15 -2.78 16.13
CA LYS A 337 3.54 -4.12 16.60
C LYS A 337 4.41 -4.06 17.86
N SER A 338 5.42 -3.19 17.87
CA SER A 338 6.32 -3.05 19.03
C SER A 338 5.58 -2.62 20.31
N ARG A 339 4.42 -1.98 20.17
CA ARG A 339 3.52 -1.54 21.25
C ARG A 339 2.38 -2.51 21.53
N ASN A 340 2.33 -3.62 20.82
CA ASN A 340 1.22 -4.58 20.88
C ASN A 340 -0.15 -3.95 20.52
N TRP A 341 -0.18 -2.99 19.58
CA TRP A 341 -1.39 -2.34 19.12
C TRP A 341 -1.98 -3.03 17.90
N VAL A 342 -3.28 -2.96 17.76
CA VAL A 342 -4.01 -3.33 16.54
C VAL A 342 -3.95 -2.17 15.56
N VAL A 343 -3.74 -2.46 14.26
CA VAL A 343 -3.92 -1.47 13.20
C VAL A 343 -4.99 -1.96 12.25
N VAL A 344 -5.93 -1.10 11.92
CA VAL A 344 -6.99 -1.35 10.94
C VAL A 344 -6.89 -0.33 9.82
N CYS A 345 -6.62 -0.80 8.61
CA CYS A 345 -6.55 0.03 7.41
C CYS A 345 -7.80 -0.24 6.55
N PRO A 346 -8.84 0.59 6.61
CA PRO A 346 -10.00 0.43 5.75
C PRO A 346 -9.71 0.93 4.34
N ARG A 347 -10.18 0.17 3.32
CA ARG A 347 -10.25 0.66 1.95
C ARG A 347 -11.30 1.77 1.87
N GLN A 348 -10.93 2.93 1.41
CA GLN A 348 -11.88 4.01 1.18
C GLN A 348 -12.04 4.30 -0.30
N GLY A 349 -13.28 4.53 -0.71
CA GLY A 349 -13.62 5.00 -2.04
C GLY A 349 -13.57 6.53 -2.13
N LEU A 350 -13.97 7.06 -3.28
CA LEU A 350 -14.05 8.52 -3.51
C LEU A 350 -15.03 9.24 -2.57
N THR A 351 -16.07 8.52 -2.14
CA THR A 351 -17.09 9.04 -1.22
C THR A 351 -16.77 8.76 0.25
N GLY A 352 -15.55 8.26 0.54
CA GLY A 352 -15.09 7.88 1.87
C GLY A 352 -15.32 6.42 2.21
N LEU A 353 -15.54 6.12 3.48
CA LEU A 353 -15.79 4.78 4.00
C LEU A 353 -17.22 4.32 3.70
N SER A 354 -17.37 3.05 3.37
CA SER A 354 -18.69 2.41 3.21
C SER A 354 -19.39 2.21 4.55
N ILE A 355 -18.63 1.80 5.59
CA ILE A 355 -19.10 1.64 6.97
C ILE A 355 -18.37 2.66 7.85
N GLN A 356 -19.10 3.38 8.71
CA GLN A 356 -18.49 4.35 9.61
C GLN A 356 -17.66 3.65 10.69
N VAL A 357 -16.58 4.29 11.17
CA VAL A 357 -15.69 3.68 12.17
C VAL A 357 -16.44 3.37 13.47
N ALA A 358 -17.40 4.20 13.87
CA ALA A 358 -18.23 3.96 15.04
C ALA A 358 -18.97 2.59 14.98
N SER A 359 -19.41 2.17 13.78
CA SER A 359 -19.97 0.83 13.55
C SER A 359 -18.89 -0.25 13.43
N MET A 360 -17.73 0.08 12.85
CA MET A 360 -16.64 -0.92 12.72
C MET A 360 -16.06 -1.37 14.05
N ILE A 361 -15.95 -0.47 15.04
CA ILE A 361 -15.35 -0.78 16.35
C ILE A 361 -16.04 -2.00 17.00
N PRO A 362 -17.36 -2.01 17.26
CA PRO A 362 -18.00 -3.17 17.88
C PRO A 362 -17.98 -4.43 17.01
N MET A 363 -18.00 -4.28 15.67
CA MET A 363 -17.86 -5.43 14.77
C MET A 363 -16.48 -6.09 14.93
N LEU A 364 -15.43 -5.29 14.96
CA LEU A 364 -14.05 -5.77 15.13
C LEU A 364 -13.84 -6.38 16.52
N GLU A 365 -14.37 -5.76 17.57
CA GLU A 365 -14.31 -6.32 18.92
C GLU A 365 -14.95 -7.73 18.97
N SER A 366 -16.14 -7.89 18.39
CA SER A 366 -16.83 -9.18 18.31
C SER A 366 -16.06 -10.19 17.47
N GLU A 367 -15.57 -9.81 16.28
CA GLU A 367 -14.92 -10.75 15.36
C GLU A 367 -13.49 -11.13 15.76
N LEU A 368 -12.80 -10.23 16.45
CA LEU A 368 -11.41 -10.46 16.90
C LEU A 368 -11.34 -11.02 18.32
N GLY A 369 -12.45 -10.98 19.08
CA GLY A 369 -12.47 -11.35 20.49
C GLY A 369 -11.65 -10.38 21.35
N LEU A 370 -11.62 -9.10 20.99
CA LEU A 370 -10.85 -8.04 21.64
C LEU A 370 -11.78 -6.97 22.23
N SER A 371 -11.28 -6.18 23.16
CA SER A 371 -11.91 -4.94 23.61
C SER A 371 -10.93 -3.79 23.42
N PHE A 372 -11.37 -2.68 22.85
CA PHE A 372 -10.54 -1.51 22.61
C PHE A 372 -10.81 -0.44 23.66
N ASP A 373 -9.82 -0.09 24.45
CA ASP A 373 -9.87 1.01 25.44
C ASP A 373 -9.32 2.33 24.91
N ARG A 374 -8.40 2.27 23.93
CA ARG A 374 -7.88 3.43 23.21
C ARG A 374 -8.10 3.26 21.71
N VAL A 375 -8.68 4.27 21.08
CA VAL A 375 -8.95 4.30 19.64
C VAL A 375 -8.30 5.53 19.04
N PHE A 376 -7.37 5.34 18.13
CA PHE A 376 -6.64 6.38 17.43
C PHE A 376 -7.01 6.43 15.96
N PHE A 377 -7.13 7.63 15.41
CA PHE A 377 -7.26 7.85 13.97
C PHE A 377 -5.97 8.44 13.43
N VAL A 378 -5.45 7.86 12.36
CA VAL A 378 -4.29 8.38 11.62
C VAL A 378 -4.67 8.46 10.16
N GLY A 379 -4.61 9.63 9.55
CA GLY A 379 -4.97 9.80 8.15
C GLY A 379 -3.94 10.61 7.37
N HIS A 380 -3.66 10.18 6.15
CA HIS A 380 -2.78 10.90 5.23
C HIS A 380 -3.57 11.49 4.06
N SER A 381 -3.31 12.76 3.70
CA SER A 381 -3.91 13.40 2.52
C SER A 381 -5.45 13.37 2.55
N MET A 382 -6.11 12.70 1.62
CA MET A 382 -7.55 12.43 1.66
C MET A 382 -7.95 11.68 2.94
N GLY A 383 -7.11 10.78 3.44
CA GLY A 383 -7.33 10.08 4.71
C GLY A 383 -7.30 11.00 5.93
N ALA A 384 -6.56 12.10 5.90
CA ALA A 384 -6.61 13.11 6.94
C ALA A 384 -8.02 13.75 7.01
N ALA A 385 -8.58 14.10 5.86
CA ALA A 385 -9.96 14.60 5.80
C ALA A 385 -10.97 13.54 6.28
N GLN A 386 -10.74 12.27 5.94
CA GLN A 386 -11.57 11.15 6.41
C GLN A 386 -11.50 11.00 7.94
N ALA A 387 -10.31 11.07 8.55
CA ALA A 387 -10.14 11.02 10.00
C ALA A 387 -10.92 12.15 10.70
N ILE A 388 -10.83 13.38 10.17
CA ILE A 388 -11.57 14.56 10.67
C ILE A 388 -13.07 14.39 10.48
N GLU A 389 -13.51 13.83 9.36
CA GLU A 389 -14.94 13.55 9.12
C GLU A 389 -15.48 12.51 10.13
N GLN A 390 -14.75 11.41 10.34
CA GLN A 390 -15.15 10.34 11.26
C GLN A 390 -15.26 10.85 12.69
N VAL A 391 -14.25 11.57 13.19
CA VAL A 391 -14.31 12.15 14.54
C VAL A 391 -15.34 13.23 14.68
N SER A 392 -15.69 13.95 13.60
CA SER A 392 -16.76 14.96 13.62
C SER A 392 -18.17 14.34 13.67
N LYS A 393 -18.31 13.11 13.18
CA LYS A 393 -19.58 12.35 13.23
C LYS A 393 -19.80 11.64 14.58
N SER A 394 -18.73 11.10 15.16
CA SER A 394 -18.78 10.40 16.44
C SER A 394 -17.47 10.63 17.18
N GLN A 395 -17.56 11.21 18.38
CA GLN A 395 -16.43 11.49 19.28
C GLN A 395 -16.26 10.40 20.33
N GLU A 396 -17.30 9.59 20.55
CA GLU A 396 -17.30 8.54 21.56
C GLU A 396 -16.16 7.56 21.30
N ARG A 397 -15.43 7.19 22.35
CA ARG A 397 -14.32 6.23 22.32
C ARG A 397 -13.06 6.67 21.58
N ILE A 398 -13.03 7.89 20.94
CA ILE A 398 -11.85 8.35 20.21
C ILE A 398 -10.89 9.04 21.18
N SER A 399 -9.68 8.49 21.29
CA SER A 399 -8.64 8.94 22.22
C SER A 399 -7.75 10.04 21.62
N ALA A 400 -7.43 9.96 20.32
CA ALA A 400 -6.67 10.99 19.60
C ALA A 400 -6.84 10.88 18.08
N VAL A 401 -6.53 11.96 17.36
CA VAL A 401 -6.59 12.03 15.90
C VAL A 401 -5.31 12.64 15.34
N ALA A 402 -4.75 12.01 14.31
CA ALA A 402 -3.64 12.54 13.53
C ALA A 402 -4.05 12.82 12.07
N ALA A 403 -3.76 14.00 11.60
CA ALA A 403 -3.96 14.44 10.21
C ALA A 403 -2.60 14.80 9.59
N ILE A 404 -2.15 14.02 8.62
CA ILE A 404 -0.83 14.10 8.00
C ILE A 404 -0.99 14.56 6.55
N GLY A 405 -0.26 15.61 6.15
CA GLY A 405 -0.23 16.07 4.75
C GLY A 405 -1.60 16.45 4.18
N GLY A 406 -2.56 16.81 5.02
CA GLY A 406 -3.91 17.09 4.61
C GLY A 406 -4.70 17.87 5.66
N GLY A 407 -5.93 18.19 5.32
CA GLY A 407 -6.84 18.92 6.18
C GLY A 407 -8.19 18.21 6.31
N GLY A 408 -9.20 18.97 6.68
CA GLY A 408 -10.58 18.53 6.80
C GLY A 408 -11.43 19.69 7.29
N SER A 409 -12.72 19.47 7.37
CA SER A 409 -13.70 20.47 7.86
C SER A 409 -14.32 19.97 9.17
N PRO A 410 -13.64 20.18 10.32
CA PRO A 410 -14.16 19.74 11.60
C PRO A 410 -15.45 20.49 11.95
N LYS A 411 -16.39 19.78 12.56
CA LYS A 411 -17.59 20.41 13.15
C LYS A 411 -17.36 20.65 14.63
N LYS A 412 -17.56 21.91 15.07
CA LYS A 412 -17.41 22.26 16.48
C LYS A 412 -18.42 21.49 17.33
N ALA A 413 -17.93 20.81 18.36
CA ALA A 413 -18.71 20.11 19.35
C ALA A 413 -17.94 20.06 20.67
N ASP A 414 -18.61 20.07 21.80
CA ASP A 414 -17.98 20.05 23.13
C ASP A 414 -17.15 18.78 23.36
N ALA A 415 -17.60 17.65 22.81
CA ALA A 415 -16.85 16.39 22.87
C ALA A 415 -15.56 16.44 22.04
N LEU A 416 -15.55 17.15 20.88
CA LEU A 416 -14.38 17.31 20.03
C LEU A 416 -13.24 18.05 20.74
N VAL A 417 -13.57 19.05 21.59
CA VAL A 417 -12.58 19.84 22.35
C VAL A 417 -11.74 18.98 23.29
N LYS A 418 -12.28 17.86 23.75
CA LYS A 418 -11.59 16.93 24.65
C LYS A 418 -10.59 16.01 23.94
N ILE A 419 -10.66 15.91 22.61
CA ILE A 419 -9.81 15.04 21.80
C ILE A 419 -8.54 15.80 21.41
N PRO A 420 -7.34 15.27 21.71
CA PRO A 420 -6.09 15.84 21.24
C PRO A 420 -5.85 15.52 19.77
N PHE A 421 -5.22 16.45 19.06
CA PHE A 421 -4.92 16.35 17.65
C PHE A 421 -3.42 16.48 17.39
N PHE A 422 -2.90 15.64 16.50
CA PHE A 422 -1.60 15.78 15.87
C PHE A 422 -1.83 16.19 14.41
N VAL A 423 -1.26 17.31 13.98
CA VAL A 423 -1.39 17.79 12.60
C VAL A 423 -0.01 18.05 12.05
N SER A 424 0.32 17.45 10.91
CA SER A 424 1.65 17.61 10.31
C SER A 424 1.60 17.80 8.80
N ALA A 425 2.61 18.47 8.27
CA ALA A 425 2.84 18.62 6.84
C ALA A 425 4.33 18.80 6.54
N GLY A 426 4.74 18.46 5.33
CA GLY A 426 6.06 18.83 4.82
C GLY A 426 6.09 20.28 4.35
N GLU A 427 7.24 20.92 4.37
CA GLU A 427 7.42 22.28 3.86
C GLU A 427 7.09 22.35 2.37
N ARG A 428 7.39 21.29 1.63
CA ARG A 428 7.14 21.15 0.19
C ARG A 428 5.85 20.38 -0.14
N ASP A 429 5.05 20.06 0.88
CA ASP A 429 3.79 19.36 0.74
C ASP A 429 2.69 20.30 0.20
N PHE A 430 2.05 19.95 -0.90
CA PHE A 430 0.91 20.72 -1.42
C PHE A 430 -0.28 20.71 -0.45
N GLY A 431 -0.39 19.73 0.47
CA GLY A 431 -1.38 19.65 1.55
C GLY A 431 -1.09 20.58 2.73
N ARG A 432 0.13 21.20 2.81
CA ARG A 432 0.57 22.07 3.91
C ARG A 432 -0.44 23.15 4.28
N GLY A 433 -0.95 23.87 3.28
CA GLY A 433 -1.94 24.93 3.51
C GLY A 433 -3.24 24.42 4.10
N SER A 434 -3.65 23.20 3.76
CA SER A 434 -4.86 22.56 4.32
C SER A 434 -4.62 22.06 5.74
N ALA A 435 -3.47 21.47 6.03
CA ALA A 435 -3.07 21.06 7.37
C ALA A 435 -2.98 22.27 8.33
N LYS A 436 -2.37 23.37 7.88
CA LYS A 436 -2.29 24.60 8.68
C LYS A 436 -3.67 25.15 9.01
N ARG A 437 -4.57 25.28 8.02
CA ARG A 437 -5.95 25.72 8.23
C ARG A 437 -6.70 24.82 9.20
N LEU A 438 -6.53 23.50 9.10
CA LEU A 438 -7.13 22.55 10.04
C LEU A 438 -6.64 22.81 11.47
N SER A 439 -5.32 22.93 11.67
CA SER A 439 -4.72 23.26 12.98
C SER A 439 -5.30 24.53 13.57
N ASP A 440 -5.36 25.62 12.79
CA ASP A 440 -5.88 26.90 13.25
C ASP A 440 -7.38 26.83 13.59
N THR A 441 -8.16 26.08 12.79
CA THR A 441 -9.59 25.87 13.06
C THR A 441 -9.80 25.08 14.36
N LEU A 442 -9.09 23.98 14.57
CA LEU A 442 -9.19 23.16 15.77
C LEU A 442 -8.79 23.98 17.03
N LYS A 443 -7.70 24.75 16.94
CA LYS A 443 -7.28 25.68 18.01
C LYS A 443 -8.36 26.72 18.32
N SER A 444 -9.02 27.26 17.28
CA SER A 444 -10.13 28.23 17.46
C SER A 444 -11.36 27.62 18.16
N PHE A 445 -11.52 26.28 18.06
CA PHE A 445 -12.56 25.54 18.78
C PHE A 445 -12.17 25.25 20.25
N GLY A 446 -10.90 25.46 20.62
CA GLY A 446 -10.35 25.15 21.94
C GLY A 446 -9.73 23.77 22.06
N CYS A 447 -9.54 23.06 20.95
CA CYS A 447 -8.88 21.74 20.94
C CYS A 447 -7.39 21.87 21.26
N LYS A 448 -6.83 20.83 21.91
CA LYS A 448 -5.37 20.66 22.04
C LYS A 448 -4.81 20.17 20.71
N VAL A 449 -3.90 20.93 20.08
CA VAL A 449 -3.33 20.62 18.78
C VAL A 449 -1.82 20.75 18.82
N ASP A 450 -1.13 19.64 18.57
CA ASP A 450 0.30 19.59 18.28
C ASP A 450 0.44 19.72 16.76
N TYR A 451 1.10 20.81 16.28
CA TYR A 451 1.30 21.10 14.87
C TYR A 451 2.78 21.13 14.53
N SER A 452 3.22 20.31 13.57
CA SER A 452 4.63 20.24 13.13
C SER A 452 4.76 20.38 11.61
N GLU A 453 5.76 21.16 11.17
CA GLU A 453 6.19 21.22 9.76
C GLU A 453 7.59 20.63 9.62
N TYR A 454 7.78 19.79 8.59
CA TYR A 454 9.02 19.10 8.33
C TYR A 454 9.74 19.72 7.14
N LYS A 455 10.96 20.23 7.38
CA LYS A 455 11.78 20.91 6.36
C LYS A 455 12.19 19.93 5.26
N ASP A 456 12.17 20.40 4.01
CA ASP A 456 12.59 19.65 2.80
C ASP A 456 11.79 18.33 2.57
N VAL A 457 10.63 18.18 3.20
CA VAL A 457 9.74 17.02 3.08
C VAL A 457 8.54 17.35 2.21
N GLU A 458 8.16 16.45 1.31
CA GLU A 458 7.05 16.58 0.39
C GLU A 458 5.86 15.67 0.80
N HIS A 459 4.85 15.55 -0.06
CA HIS A 459 3.56 14.96 0.26
C HIS A 459 3.59 13.45 0.56
N LEU A 460 4.49 12.67 -0.04
CA LEU A 460 4.57 11.21 0.17
C LEU A 460 5.35 10.89 1.45
N THR A 461 6.57 11.41 1.57
CA THR A 461 7.49 11.10 2.67
C THR A 461 7.12 11.76 4.00
N ILE A 462 6.17 12.69 4.01
CA ILE A 462 5.69 13.28 5.27
C ILE A 462 5.13 12.23 6.23
N VAL A 463 4.54 11.14 5.73
CA VAL A 463 4.06 10.05 6.59
C VAL A 463 5.22 9.47 7.36
N GLN A 464 6.30 9.08 6.67
CA GLN A 464 7.48 8.49 7.30
C GLN A 464 8.21 9.48 8.21
N ALA A 465 8.35 10.72 7.76
CA ALA A 465 9.06 11.77 8.50
C ALA A 465 8.46 12.08 9.86
N CYS A 466 7.14 11.98 10.01
CA CYS A 466 6.44 12.32 11.24
C CYS A 466 6.16 11.15 12.18
N LEU A 467 6.42 9.89 11.78
CA LEU A 467 5.99 8.71 12.55
C LEU A 467 6.52 8.67 13.97
N ASP A 468 7.79 8.99 14.20
CA ASP A 468 8.36 8.94 15.55
C ASP A 468 7.70 9.94 16.50
N GLU A 469 7.49 11.19 16.03
CA GLU A 469 6.81 12.23 16.80
C GLU A 469 5.32 11.88 16.98
N LEU A 470 4.67 11.36 15.95
CA LEU A 470 3.30 10.88 16.02
C LEU A 470 3.13 9.78 17.09
N PHE A 471 3.97 8.74 17.08
CA PHE A 471 3.85 7.67 18.06
C PHE A 471 4.18 8.14 19.48
N GLN A 472 5.14 9.06 19.67
CA GLN A 472 5.36 9.73 20.95
C GLN A 472 4.13 10.53 21.40
N PHE A 473 3.42 11.19 20.47
CA PHE A 473 2.17 11.86 20.77
C PHE A 473 1.09 10.87 21.19
N LEU A 474 0.89 9.75 20.46
CA LEU A 474 -0.12 8.73 20.77
C LEU A 474 0.16 7.99 22.08
N ASP A 475 1.44 7.74 22.41
CA ASP A 475 1.85 7.10 23.67
C ASP A 475 1.43 7.89 24.91
N ARG A 476 1.25 9.21 24.79
CA ARG A 476 0.84 10.10 25.88
C ARG A 476 -0.68 10.20 26.10
N GLN A 477 -1.49 9.57 25.24
CA GLN A 477 -2.96 9.69 25.29
C GLN A 477 -3.64 8.46 26.00
#